data_0623f0c0901725087dfa5308075edd5c
#
_entry.id   0623f0c0901725087dfa5308075edd5c
#
_cell.length_a   1.000
_cell.length_b   1.000
_cell.length_c   1.000
_cell.angle_alpha   90.00
_cell.angle_beta   90.00
_cell.angle_gamma   90.00
#
_symmetry.space_group_name_H-M   'P 1'
#
loop_
_entity.id
_entity.type
_entity.pdbx_description
1 polymer ?
#
loop_
_entity_poly.entity_id
_entity_poly.type
_entity_poly.pdbx_seq_one_letter_code
_entity_poly.pdbx_strand_id
1 'polypeptide(L)'
;TETKKALEVKELHAFYGKSHILQGVNLHVNEGEIVALLGRNGAGRSTTVKAIMGLVDNRGEVLWRGKNVLGLKAFEVAHLGIGYVPESRDIFPKLTVHQNLMLGEKGGKQPSRWSFEDMYKMFPRLRERQHTEAGVLSGGEQQMLTLCRTLMGDPDLIMIDEPTEGLAPAIVQLVAEYLKEL
;
A
#
# COMPACT_ATOMS: atom_id res chain seq x y z
N THR A 1 -9.37 27.09 -0.63
CA THR A 1 -8.18 26.45 -0.02
C THR A 1 -7.57 25.48 -1.01
N GLU A 2 -6.36 25.77 -1.45
CA GLU A 2 -5.64 24.89 -2.35
C GLU A 2 -5.35 23.56 -1.63
N THR A 3 -5.71 22.45 -2.27
CA THR A 3 -5.40 21.13 -1.76
C THR A 3 -3.92 20.86 -2.02
N LYS A 4 -3.17 20.57 -0.97
CA LYS A 4 -1.74 20.25 -1.10
C LYS A 4 -1.57 18.89 -1.73
N LYS A 5 -0.68 18.80 -2.70
CA LYS A 5 -0.30 17.55 -3.33
C LYS A 5 0.70 16.81 -2.42
N ALA A 6 0.35 15.59 -2.03
CA ALA A 6 1.25 14.74 -1.26
C ALA A 6 2.26 14.06 -2.18
N LEU A 7 1.77 13.50 -3.27
CA LEU A 7 2.59 12.80 -4.26
C LEU A 7 2.41 13.42 -5.63
N GLU A 8 3.51 13.72 -6.30
CA GLU A 8 3.51 14.16 -7.69
C GLU A 8 4.45 13.26 -8.49
N VAL A 9 3.92 12.65 -9.55
CA VAL A 9 4.69 11.85 -10.49
C VAL A 9 4.77 12.61 -11.79
N LYS A 10 6.00 12.90 -12.24
CA LYS A 10 6.25 13.69 -13.46
C LYS A 10 7.14 12.92 -14.42
N GLU A 11 6.64 12.70 -15.63
CA GLU A 11 7.38 12.05 -16.71
C GLU A 11 8.05 10.74 -16.26
N LEU A 12 7.31 9.89 -15.56
CA LEU A 12 7.83 8.62 -15.07
C LEU A 12 7.98 7.61 -16.19
N HIS A 13 9.18 7.09 -16.33
CA HIS A 13 9.52 6.00 -17.25
C HIS A 13 9.93 4.79 -16.43
N ALA A 14 9.56 3.62 -16.86
CA ALA A 14 9.95 2.37 -16.22
C ALA A 14 10.34 1.32 -17.25
N PHE A 15 11.29 0.50 -16.88
CA PHE A 15 11.90 -0.47 -17.79
C PHE A 15 11.98 -1.84 -17.14
N TYR A 16 11.68 -2.87 -17.93
CA TYR A 16 11.98 -4.26 -17.60
C TYR A 16 13.05 -4.74 -18.58
N GLY A 17 14.31 -4.76 -18.16
CA GLY A 17 15.42 -5.02 -19.06
C GLY A 17 15.44 -4.01 -20.21
N LYS A 18 15.25 -4.46 -21.45
CA LYS A 18 15.21 -3.59 -22.63
C LYS A 18 13.81 -3.08 -22.94
N SER A 19 12.78 -3.56 -22.26
CA SER A 19 11.40 -3.15 -22.52
C SER A 19 11.05 -1.88 -21.77
N HIS A 20 10.61 -0.87 -22.50
CA HIS A 20 10.18 0.42 -21.98
C HIS A 20 8.67 0.37 -21.72
N ILE A 21 8.28 0.05 -20.48
CA ILE A 21 6.89 -0.20 -20.12
C ILE A 21 6.10 1.07 -19.85
N LEU A 22 6.69 2.04 -19.10
CA LEU A 22 6.06 3.33 -18.84
C LEU A 22 6.76 4.41 -19.64
N GLN A 23 5.98 5.22 -20.33
CA GLN A 23 6.49 6.25 -21.27
C GLN A 23 5.96 7.63 -20.89
N GLY A 24 6.48 8.18 -19.79
CA GLY A 24 6.14 9.54 -19.39
C GLY A 24 4.81 9.65 -18.65
N VAL A 25 4.61 8.86 -17.62
CA VAL A 25 3.38 8.90 -16.81
C VAL A 25 3.39 10.09 -15.88
N ASN A 26 2.27 10.82 -15.87
CA ASN A 26 2.04 11.95 -14.96
C ASN A 26 0.81 11.69 -14.12
N LEU A 27 0.93 11.83 -12.80
CA LEU A 27 -0.20 11.73 -11.88
C LEU A 27 0.11 12.47 -10.59
N HIS A 28 -0.91 12.72 -9.79
CA HIS A 28 -0.72 13.29 -8.45
C HIS A 28 -1.75 12.74 -7.48
N VAL A 29 -1.42 12.78 -6.19
CA VAL A 29 -2.29 12.41 -5.08
C VAL A 29 -2.26 13.55 -4.07
N ASN A 30 -3.43 13.99 -3.64
CA ASN A 30 -3.54 15.06 -2.65
C ASN A 30 -3.40 14.50 -1.23
N GLU A 31 -3.06 15.40 -0.29
CA GLU A 31 -2.98 15.02 1.12
C GLU A 31 -4.31 14.43 1.60
N GLY A 32 -4.23 13.37 2.38
CA GLY A 32 -5.40 12.69 2.94
C GLY A 32 -6.14 11.75 2.01
N GLU A 33 -5.68 11.59 0.77
CA GLU A 33 -6.29 10.66 -0.18
C GLU A 33 -5.72 9.25 -0.03
N ILE A 34 -6.58 8.26 -0.22
CA ILE A 34 -6.18 6.87 -0.36
C ILE A 34 -6.34 6.51 -1.83
N VAL A 35 -5.26 6.03 -2.44
CA VAL A 35 -5.25 5.70 -3.86
C VAL A 35 -5.06 4.20 -4.07
N ALA A 36 -5.97 3.61 -4.83
CA ALA A 36 -5.81 2.26 -5.34
C ALA A 36 -5.49 2.36 -6.83
N LEU A 37 -4.35 1.83 -7.23
CA LEU A 37 -4.01 1.69 -8.64
C LEU A 37 -4.49 0.31 -9.10
N LEU A 38 -5.61 0.33 -9.83
CA LEU A 38 -6.25 -0.87 -10.31
C LEU A 38 -5.69 -1.22 -11.68
N GLY A 39 -5.17 -2.42 -11.83
CA GLY A 39 -4.68 -2.87 -13.12
C GLY A 39 -4.35 -4.35 -13.08
N ARG A 40 -4.57 -5.01 -14.20
CA ARG A 40 -4.16 -6.40 -14.36
C ARG A 40 -2.65 -6.46 -14.49
N ASN A 41 -2.07 -7.62 -14.16
CA ASN A 41 -0.66 -7.87 -14.35
C ASN A 41 -0.27 -7.55 -15.81
N GLY A 42 0.81 -6.77 -15.99
CA GLY A 42 1.23 -6.27 -17.30
C GLY A 42 0.61 -4.94 -17.70
N ALA A 43 -0.38 -4.44 -16.98
CA ALA A 43 -0.90 -3.08 -17.17
C ALA A 43 0.05 -2.05 -16.55
N GLY A 44 0.12 -0.88 -17.16
CA GLY A 44 1.03 0.18 -16.70
C GLY A 44 0.83 0.63 -15.26
N ARG A 45 -0.34 0.40 -14.69
CA ARG A 45 -0.67 0.78 -13.30
C ARG A 45 0.17 0.04 -12.27
N SER A 46 0.30 -1.29 -12.40
CA SER A 46 1.14 -2.09 -11.53
C SER A 46 2.60 -1.66 -11.63
N THR A 47 3.08 -1.42 -12.84
CA THR A 47 4.43 -0.95 -13.10
C THR A 47 4.67 0.43 -12.50
N THR A 48 3.66 1.33 -12.55
CA THR A 48 3.75 2.66 -11.93
C THR A 48 3.97 2.55 -10.44
N VAL A 49 3.19 1.73 -9.72
CA VAL A 49 3.37 1.51 -8.28
C VAL A 49 4.77 0.98 -7.98
N LYS A 50 5.20 -0.04 -8.72
CA LYS A 50 6.53 -0.65 -8.53
C LYS A 50 7.66 0.34 -8.81
N ALA A 51 7.50 1.21 -9.81
CA ALA A 51 8.49 2.24 -10.10
C ALA A 51 8.60 3.26 -8.97
N ILE A 52 7.47 3.72 -8.44
CA ILE A 52 7.44 4.65 -7.30
C ILE A 52 8.11 4.02 -6.08
N MET A 53 7.89 2.74 -5.84
CA MET A 53 8.49 2.01 -4.71
C MET A 53 9.95 1.60 -4.94
N GLY A 54 10.53 1.93 -6.09
CA GLY A 54 11.91 1.59 -6.38
C GLY A 54 12.16 0.12 -6.70
N LEU A 55 11.12 -0.60 -7.13
CA LEU A 55 11.19 -2.04 -7.40
C LEU A 55 11.53 -2.38 -8.86
N VAL A 56 11.55 -1.38 -9.74
CA VAL A 56 11.92 -1.54 -11.16
C VAL A 56 12.78 -0.36 -11.58
N ASP A 57 13.55 -0.53 -12.64
CA ASP A 57 14.36 0.55 -13.21
C ASP A 57 13.46 1.68 -13.69
N ASN A 58 13.80 2.92 -13.35
CA ASN A 58 12.95 4.05 -13.58
C ASN A 58 13.72 5.32 -13.91
N ARG A 59 13.04 6.28 -14.52
CA ARG A 59 13.51 7.64 -14.79
C ARG A 59 12.35 8.61 -14.65
N GLY A 60 12.62 9.86 -14.29
CA GLY A 60 11.64 10.91 -14.14
C GLY A 60 11.70 11.52 -12.75
N GLU A 61 10.59 12.05 -12.28
CA GLU A 61 10.49 12.63 -10.95
C GLU A 61 9.30 12.03 -10.20
N VAL A 62 9.54 11.65 -8.96
CA VAL A 62 8.48 11.31 -8.01
C VAL A 62 8.73 12.16 -6.78
N LEU A 63 7.86 13.13 -6.56
CA LEU A 63 7.99 14.07 -5.44
C LEU A 63 7.00 13.68 -4.34
N TRP A 64 7.53 13.38 -3.18
CA TRP A 64 6.75 13.16 -1.97
C TRP A 64 6.92 14.39 -1.07
N ARG A 65 5.84 15.17 -0.97
CA ARG A 65 5.85 16.43 -0.22
C ARG A 65 7.00 17.34 -0.63
N GLY A 66 7.24 17.40 -1.92
CA GLY A 66 8.28 18.24 -2.52
C GLY A 66 9.67 17.64 -2.58
N LYS A 67 9.87 16.44 -2.01
CA LYS A 67 11.17 15.76 -2.02
C LYS A 67 11.19 14.64 -3.06
N ASN A 68 12.19 14.62 -3.93
CA ASN A 68 12.35 13.56 -4.91
C ASN A 68 12.72 12.26 -4.22
N VAL A 69 11.92 11.20 -4.47
CA VAL A 69 12.10 9.89 -3.85
C VAL A 69 12.54 8.80 -4.83
N LEU A 70 12.72 9.15 -6.11
CA LEU A 70 13.30 8.21 -7.06
C LEU A 70 14.74 7.86 -6.66
N GLY A 71 15.09 6.60 -6.81
CA GLY A 71 16.41 6.11 -6.42
C GLY A 71 16.51 5.63 -4.99
N LEU A 72 15.50 5.89 -4.16
CA LEU A 72 15.46 5.33 -2.82
C LEU A 72 15.07 3.86 -2.87
N LYS A 73 15.54 3.10 -1.90
CA LYS A 73 15.16 1.70 -1.74
C LYS A 73 13.72 1.61 -1.22
N ALA A 74 13.06 0.47 -1.46
CA ALA A 74 11.67 0.28 -1.07
C ALA A 74 11.45 0.53 0.43
N PHE A 75 12.35 0.08 1.30
CA PHE A 75 12.21 0.31 2.73
C PHE A 75 12.35 1.80 3.10
N GLU A 76 13.16 2.55 2.36
CA GLU A 76 13.32 3.99 2.58
C GLU A 76 12.04 4.74 2.19
N VAL A 77 11.42 4.34 1.07
CA VAL A 77 10.13 4.90 0.64
C VAL A 77 9.05 4.61 1.69
N ALA A 78 9.01 3.38 2.20
CA ALA A 78 8.06 2.99 3.24
C ALA A 78 8.24 3.82 4.52
N HIS A 79 9.46 4.14 4.90
CA HIS A 79 9.73 4.96 6.09
C HIS A 79 9.25 6.40 5.95
N LEU A 80 9.06 6.88 4.72
CA LEU A 80 8.52 8.22 4.47
C LEU A 80 7.00 8.29 4.67
N GLY A 81 6.35 7.17 4.90
CA GLY A 81 4.90 7.11 5.10
C GLY A 81 4.11 6.65 3.89
N ILE A 82 4.79 6.09 2.89
CA ILE A 82 4.14 5.55 1.69
C ILE A 82 3.99 4.03 1.87
N GLY A 83 2.77 3.57 2.12
CA GLY A 83 2.45 2.16 2.25
C GLY A 83 2.19 1.51 0.90
N TYR A 84 2.65 0.30 0.73
CA TYR A 84 2.47 -0.48 -0.48
C TYR A 84 1.86 -1.84 -0.16
N VAL A 85 0.72 -2.14 -0.77
CA VAL A 85 0.09 -3.46 -0.68
C VAL A 85 0.33 -4.16 -2.01
N PRO A 86 1.25 -5.15 -2.05
CA PRO A 86 1.63 -5.81 -3.28
C PRO A 86 0.53 -6.72 -3.83
N GLU A 87 0.61 -7.01 -5.12
CA GLU A 87 -0.21 -8.00 -5.80
C GLU A 87 -0.08 -9.37 -5.14
N SER A 88 1.14 -9.77 -4.84
CA SER A 88 1.42 -11.00 -4.11
C SER A 88 1.10 -10.80 -2.64
N ARG A 89 0.51 -11.82 -2.03
CA ARG A 89 0.16 -11.78 -0.61
C ARG A 89 1.43 -11.80 0.24
N ASP A 90 1.69 -10.70 0.93
CA ASP A 90 2.90 -10.53 1.72
C ASP A 90 2.61 -10.80 3.19
N ILE A 91 2.48 -12.07 3.52
CA ILE A 91 2.19 -12.53 4.88
C ILE A 91 3.25 -13.52 5.34
N PHE A 92 3.34 -13.71 6.65
CA PHE A 92 4.14 -14.77 7.26
C PHE A 92 3.21 -15.95 7.56
N PRO A 93 3.22 -17.01 6.72
CA PRO A 93 2.20 -18.06 6.80
C PRO A 93 2.25 -18.89 8.07
N LYS A 94 3.40 -19.01 8.71
CA LYS A 94 3.56 -19.76 9.95
C LYS A 94 3.24 -18.98 11.21
N LEU A 95 3.10 -17.66 11.09
CA LEU A 95 2.67 -16.80 12.20
C LEU A 95 1.16 -16.68 12.19
N THR A 96 0.59 -16.42 13.36
CA THR A 96 -0.85 -16.18 13.46
C THR A 96 -1.23 -14.86 12.79
N VAL A 97 -2.52 -14.66 12.56
CA VAL A 97 -3.06 -13.39 12.06
C VAL A 97 -2.60 -12.23 12.94
N HIS A 98 -2.77 -12.37 14.26
CA HIS A 98 -2.39 -11.34 15.22
C HIS A 98 -0.88 -11.03 15.18
N GLN A 99 -0.06 -12.07 15.11
CA GLN A 99 1.40 -11.90 15.01
C GLN A 99 1.80 -11.19 13.71
N ASN A 100 1.12 -11.46 12.61
CA ASN A 100 1.35 -10.74 11.35
C ASN A 100 1.07 -9.24 11.52
N LEU A 101 -0.02 -8.89 12.20
CA LEU A 101 -0.37 -7.50 12.46
C LEU A 101 0.66 -6.81 13.35
N MET A 102 1.16 -7.51 14.37
CA MET A 102 2.20 -6.99 15.24
C MET A 102 3.48 -6.63 14.48
N LEU A 103 3.85 -7.44 13.49
CA LEU A 103 5.02 -7.17 12.66
C LEU A 103 4.84 -5.94 11.76
N GLY A 104 3.61 -5.55 11.50
CA GLY A 104 3.32 -4.34 10.74
C GLY A 104 3.57 -3.06 11.51
N GLU A 105 3.57 -3.12 12.84
CA GLU A 105 3.81 -1.95 13.68
C GLU A 105 5.23 -1.43 13.49
N LYS A 106 5.33 -0.15 13.16
CA LYS A 106 6.64 0.54 13.15
C LYS A 106 6.92 1.01 14.56
N GLY A 107 8.00 0.52 15.17
CA GLY A 107 8.42 0.99 16.48
C GLY A 107 8.71 2.49 16.43
N GLY A 108 7.78 3.30 16.93
CA GLY A 108 7.90 4.74 16.96
C GLY A 108 7.44 5.28 18.31
N LYS A 109 7.85 6.51 18.63
CA LYS A 109 7.48 7.17 19.88
C LYS A 109 6.04 7.68 19.88
N GLN A 110 5.38 7.73 18.71
CA GLN A 110 4.01 8.20 18.63
C GLN A 110 3.06 7.02 18.39
N PRO A 111 1.88 7.01 19.02
CA PRO A 111 0.89 5.97 18.78
C PRO A 111 0.39 6.05 17.34
N SER A 112 0.25 4.88 16.73
CA SER A 112 -0.38 4.76 15.41
C SER A 112 -1.83 5.22 15.46
N ARG A 113 -2.33 5.80 14.37
CA ARG A 113 -3.76 6.09 14.19
C ARG A 113 -4.60 4.82 14.19
N TRP A 114 -3.97 3.68 13.91
CA TRP A 114 -4.62 2.40 13.75
C TRP A 114 -4.27 1.47 14.90
N SER A 115 -5.28 0.89 15.52
CA SER A 115 -5.12 -0.12 16.56
C SER A 115 -5.48 -1.50 16.01
N PHE A 116 -5.11 -2.56 16.74
CA PHE A 116 -5.56 -3.92 16.40
C PHE A 116 -7.08 -4.00 16.39
N GLU A 117 -7.73 -3.34 17.33
CA GLU A 117 -9.20 -3.32 17.40
C GLU A 117 -9.81 -2.70 16.15
N ASP A 118 -9.19 -1.65 15.61
CA ASP A 118 -9.64 -1.01 14.35
C ASP A 118 -9.59 -2.02 13.21
N MET A 119 -8.50 -2.79 13.11
CA MET A 119 -8.35 -3.81 12.07
C MET A 119 -9.45 -4.87 12.18
N TYR A 120 -9.72 -5.33 13.39
CA TYR A 120 -10.73 -6.35 13.63
C TYR A 120 -12.16 -5.85 13.45
N LYS A 121 -12.40 -4.56 13.66
CA LYS A 121 -13.71 -3.94 13.36
C LYS A 121 -13.94 -3.85 11.86
N MET A 122 -12.92 -3.46 11.10
CA MET A 122 -13.02 -3.40 9.64
C MET A 122 -13.18 -4.80 9.02
N PHE A 123 -12.48 -5.76 9.56
CA PHE A 123 -12.44 -7.13 9.03
C PHE A 123 -12.72 -8.15 10.14
N PRO A 124 -14.01 -8.35 10.50
CA PRO A 124 -14.37 -9.28 11.57
C PRO A 124 -13.89 -10.72 11.36
N ARG A 125 -13.70 -11.13 10.09
CA ARG A 125 -13.13 -12.43 9.76
C ARG A 125 -11.74 -12.63 10.32
N LEU A 126 -10.93 -11.55 10.32
CA LEU A 126 -9.59 -11.62 10.90
C LEU A 126 -9.65 -11.75 12.42
N ARG A 127 -10.64 -11.14 13.06
CA ARG A 127 -10.84 -11.29 14.51
C ARG A 127 -11.12 -12.75 14.87
N GLU A 128 -12.03 -13.40 14.12
CA GLU A 128 -12.38 -14.80 14.33
C GLU A 128 -11.16 -15.72 14.18
N ARG A 129 -10.20 -15.31 13.36
CA ARG A 129 -9.02 -16.07 13.00
C ARG A 129 -7.74 -15.55 13.62
N GLN A 130 -7.82 -14.66 14.61
CA GLN A 130 -6.64 -13.96 15.14
C GLN A 130 -5.54 -14.90 15.67
N HIS A 131 -5.91 -16.07 16.15
CA HIS A 131 -4.95 -17.06 16.67
C HIS A 131 -4.67 -18.20 15.68
N THR A 132 -5.18 -18.08 14.46
CA THR A 132 -4.97 -19.06 13.38
C THR A 132 -3.72 -18.68 12.59
N GLU A 133 -2.95 -19.68 12.15
CA GLU A 133 -1.82 -19.43 11.25
C GLU A 133 -2.31 -18.82 9.94
N ALA A 134 -1.63 -17.74 9.50
CA ALA A 134 -2.07 -17.01 8.32
C ALA A 134 -2.03 -17.84 7.03
N GLY A 135 -1.19 -18.85 6.98
CA GLY A 135 -1.07 -19.71 5.80
C GLY A 135 -2.33 -20.52 5.47
N VAL A 136 -3.22 -20.75 6.46
CA VAL A 136 -4.44 -21.52 6.24
C VAL A 136 -5.66 -20.64 5.90
N LEU A 137 -5.49 -19.33 5.87
CA LEU A 137 -6.55 -18.40 5.49
C LEU A 137 -6.89 -18.53 4.00
N SER A 138 -8.12 -18.15 3.63
CA SER A 138 -8.48 -18.00 2.22
C SER A 138 -7.65 -16.92 1.56
N GLY A 139 -7.61 -16.92 0.21
CA GLY A 139 -6.88 -15.89 -0.53
C GLY A 139 -7.33 -14.48 -0.22
N GLY A 140 -8.64 -14.26 -0.12
CA GLY A 140 -9.21 -12.95 0.23
C GLY A 140 -8.84 -12.52 1.64
N GLU A 141 -8.88 -13.45 2.60
CA GLU A 141 -8.50 -13.16 3.99
C GLU A 141 -7.01 -12.83 4.10
N GLN A 142 -6.15 -13.52 3.35
CA GLN A 142 -4.71 -13.22 3.30
C GLN A 142 -4.46 -11.82 2.74
N GLN A 143 -5.23 -11.42 1.74
CA GLN A 143 -5.10 -10.09 1.14
C GLN A 143 -5.58 -9.00 2.12
N MET A 144 -6.66 -9.24 2.84
CA MET A 144 -7.11 -8.35 3.91
C MET A 144 -6.05 -8.21 5.00
N LEU A 145 -5.40 -9.32 5.36
CA LEU A 145 -4.34 -9.32 6.36
C LEU A 145 -3.14 -8.49 5.88
N THR A 146 -2.75 -8.63 4.61
CA THR A 146 -1.66 -7.84 4.01
C THR A 146 -1.97 -6.34 4.10
N LEU A 147 -3.20 -5.94 3.78
CA LEU A 147 -3.64 -4.56 3.89
C LEU A 147 -3.57 -4.07 5.34
N CYS A 148 -4.12 -4.83 6.27
CA CYS A 148 -4.13 -4.46 7.69
C CYS A 148 -2.73 -4.33 8.26
N ARG A 149 -1.83 -5.23 7.89
CA ARG A 149 -0.43 -5.17 8.29
C ARG A 149 0.22 -3.86 7.80
N THR A 150 -0.10 -3.44 6.58
CA THR A 150 0.38 -2.17 6.03
C THR A 150 -0.19 -0.99 6.80
N LEU A 151 -1.49 -1.02 7.12
CA LEU A 151 -2.13 0.03 7.92
C LEU A 151 -1.52 0.15 9.32
N MET A 152 -1.14 -0.96 9.93
CA MET A 152 -0.49 -0.94 11.24
C MET A 152 0.83 -0.16 11.25
N GLY A 153 1.46 0.01 10.10
CA GLY A 153 2.64 0.86 9.94
C GLY A 153 2.32 2.36 9.91
N ASP A 154 1.05 2.72 10.02
CA ASP A 154 0.55 4.10 10.01
C ASP A 154 1.02 4.94 8.82
N PRO A 155 0.77 4.48 7.57
CA PRO A 155 1.19 5.23 6.39
C PRO A 155 0.31 6.46 6.16
N ASP A 156 0.89 7.48 5.55
CA ASP A 156 0.15 8.68 5.14
C ASP A 156 -0.48 8.51 3.75
N LEU A 157 0.05 7.59 2.98
CA LEU A 157 -0.45 7.22 1.65
C LEU A 157 -0.36 5.71 1.48
N ILE A 158 -1.40 5.11 0.93
CA ILE A 158 -1.43 3.67 0.64
C ILE A 158 -1.60 3.48 -0.86
N MET A 159 -0.71 2.71 -1.46
CA MET A 159 -0.83 2.25 -2.83
C MET A 159 -1.15 0.76 -2.83
N ILE A 160 -2.23 0.39 -3.49
CA ILE A 160 -2.69 -1.00 -3.56
C ILE A 160 -2.54 -1.51 -4.98
N ASP A 161 -1.73 -2.53 -5.14
CA ASP A 161 -1.55 -3.24 -6.40
C ASP A 161 -2.36 -4.53 -6.33
N GLU A 162 -3.45 -4.59 -7.07
CA GLU A 162 -4.38 -5.70 -6.98
C GLU A 162 -4.59 -6.39 -8.33
N PRO A 163 -4.41 -7.73 -8.36
CA PRO A 163 -4.62 -8.51 -9.59
C PRO A 163 -6.07 -8.90 -9.81
N THR A 164 -6.90 -8.91 -8.77
CA THR A 164 -8.29 -9.38 -8.85
C THR A 164 -9.28 -8.21 -8.95
N GLU A 165 -10.19 -8.33 -9.91
CA GLU A 165 -11.20 -7.30 -10.14
C GLU A 165 -12.19 -7.19 -8.98
N GLY A 166 -12.51 -5.96 -8.57
CA GLY A 166 -13.63 -5.65 -7.68
C GLY A 166 -13.35 -5.60 -6.20
N LEU A 167 -12.21 -6.11 -5.71
CA LEU A 167 -11.92 -6.08 -4.27
C LEU A 167 -11.38 -4.73 -3.80
N ALA A 168 -10.45 -4.14 -4.53
CA ALA A 168 -9.81 -2.90 -4.10
C ALA A 168 -10.76 -1.71 -3.94
N PRO A 169 -11.74 -1.45 -4.82
CA PRO A 169 -12.66 -0.34 -4.61
C PRO A 169 -13.44 -0.44 -3.30
N ALA A 170 -13.92 -1.64 -2.96
CA ALA A 170 -14.67 -1.87 -1.72
C ALA A 170 -13.78 -1.66 -0.49
N ILE A 171 -12.54 -2.14 -0.55
CA ILE A 171 -11.56 -1.97 0.53
C ILE A 171 -11.21 -0.50 0.71
N VAL A 172 -10.93 0.22 -0.37
CA VAL A 172 -10.60 1.65 -0.32
C VAL A 172 -11.73 2.43 0.30
N GLN A 173 -12.98 2.14 -0.10
CA GLN A 173 -14.14 2.80 0.46
C GLN A 173 -14.28 2.52 1.96
N LEU A 174 -14.10 1.27 2.38
CA LEU A 174 -14.19 0.88 3.78
C LEU A 174 -13.15 1.60 4.64
N VAL A 175 -11.90 1.64 4.18
CA VAL A 175 -10.82 2.33 4.89
C VAL A 175 -11.07 3.84 4.95
N ALA A 176 -11.54 4.43 3.84
CA ALA A 176 -11.86 5.85 3.79
C ALA A 176 -12.98 6.22 4.76
N GLU A 177 -14.03 5.41 4.83
CA GLU A 177 -15.14 5.60 5.76
C GLU A 177 -14.65 5.51 7.21
N TYR A 178 -13.80 4.56 7.50
CA TYR A 178 -13.25 4.38 8.84
C TYR A 178 -12.37 5.55 9.25
N LEU A 179 -11.58 6.09 8.33
CA LEU A 179 -10.74 7.27 8.59
C LEU A 179 -11.56 8.51 8.98
N LYS A 180 -12.76 8.66 8.41
CA LYS A 180 -13.63 9.77 8.75
C LYS A 180 -14.14 9.73 10.20
N GLU A 181 -14.17 8.54 10.79
CA GLU A 181 -14.62 8.34 12.16
C GLU A 181 -13.51 8.54 13.20
N LEU A 182 -12.27 8.56 12.73
CA LEU A 182 -11.11 8.84 13.59
C LEU A 182 -10.91 10.34 13.72
#